data_02d40eb6e583d440ec5396bfcaf5b162
#
_entry.id   02d40eb6e583d440ec5396bfcaf5b162
#
_cell.length_a   1.000
_cell.length_b   1.000
_cell.length_c   1.000
_cell.angle_alpha   90.00
_cell.angle_beta   90.00
_cell.angle_gamma   90.00
#
_symmetry.space_group_name_H-M   'P 1'
#
loop_
_entity.id
_entity.type
_entity.pdbx_description
1 polymer ?
#
loop_
_entity_poly.entity_id
_entity_poly.type
_entity_poly.pdbx_seq_one_letter_code
_entity_poly.pdbx_strand_id
1 'polypeptide(L)'
;MYKRQGVHIADVTHYVKEGGIIDKEAEKRATSVYLVDRTIPMLPERLCNFICSLRPNEEKLAFSVIFDITEKGEVRDSRIVHTVINSDRRFTYEEAQQIIETKTGDFKEEVLMLDTIAKALREKRFAAGAINFDRYEVKFEIDEKGKPISVYFKESKDANKLVEEFMLLANRTVAEKVGRVPKNKKAKVLPYRIHDLPDPEKLENLSQFIARFGYKVRTSGTKTDISKSINHLLDDIHGKKEENLIETVSIRAMQKARYSTHNIGHYGLAFDYYTHFTSPIRRFPDMMVHRLVTKYMDGGRSVSESKYEDLCDHSSNMEQIAANAERASIKYKQVEFMSERLGQVYDGVISGVTEWGLYVELNENKCEGMVPIRDLDDDYYEFDEKNYCLRGRRKNKIYSLGDAITIRVARANLEKKQLDFALIEK
;
A
#
# COMPACT_ATOMS: atom_id res chain seq x y z
N MET A 1 12.04 27.02 17.20
CA MET A 1 13.15 26.98 16.24
C MET A 1 12.68 26.16 15.06
N TYR A 2 13.09 26.41 13.82
CA TYR A 2 12.81 25.55 12.67
C TYR A 2 14.09 24.86 12.21
N LYS A 3 13.90 23.72 11.54
CA LYS A 3 14.98 22.95 10.91
C LYS A 3 14.82 23.00 9.40
N ARG A 4 15.92 22.93 8.69
CA ARG A 4 15.89 22.78 7.23
C ARG A 4 16.04 21.31 6.89
N GLN A 5 14.99 20.75 6.28
CA GLN A 5 14.90 19.35 5.91
C GLN A 5 14.73 19.20 4.40
N GLY A 6 15.57 18.38 3.78
CA GLY A 6 15.45 18.00 2.37
C GLY A 6 14.84 16.62 2.19
N VAL A 7 13.97 16.49 1.20
CA VAL A 7 13.53 15.21 0.63
C VAL A 7 14.09 15.16 -0.79
N HIS A 8 15.12 14.34 -0.97
CA HIS A 8 15.90 14.26 -2.20
C HIS A 8 15.50 13.01 -2.98
N ILE A 9 15.02 13.19 -4.20
CA ILE A 9 14.55 12.11 -5.08
C ILE A 9 15.48 12.08 -6.30
N ALA A 10 15.88 10.87 -6.73
CA ALA A 10 16.70 10.72 -7.92
C ALA A 10 16.11 11.47 -9.12
N ASP A 11 16.89 12.32 -9.78
CA ASP A 11 16.46 13.05 -10.97
C ASP A 11 16.53 12.17 -12.21
N VAL A 12 15.59 11.21 -12.28
CA VAL A 12 15.51 10.23 -13.38
C VAL A 12 15.28 10.92 -14.71
N THR A 13 14.51 12.00 -14.73
CA THR A 13 14.12 12.70 -15.95
C THR A 13 15.26 13.52 -16.57
N HIS A 14 16.34 13.74 -15.81
CA HIS A 14 17.59 14.24 -16.37
C HIS A 14 18.19 13.26 -17.38
N TYR A 15 18.14 11.95 -17.09
CA TYR A 15 18.74 10.89 -17.91
C TYR A 15 17.74 10.33 -18.92
N VAL A 16 16.48 10.18 -18.56
CA VAL A 16 15.41 9.61 -19.41
C VAL A 16 14.64 10.73 -20.08
N LYS A 17 15.03 11.08 -21.32
CA LYS A 17 14.40 12.15 -22.08
C LYS A 17 13.05 11.73 -22.63
N GLU A 18 12.07 12.65 -22.59
CA GLU A 18 10.70 12.43 -23.12
C GLU A 18 10.74 12.03 -24.60
N GLY A 19 10.00 11.00 -24.96
CA GLY A 19 9.91 10.44 -26.32
C GLY A 19 11.07 9.56 -26.73
N GLY A 20 12.11 9.39 -25.91
CA GLY A 20 13.22 8.47 -26.15
C GLY A 20 12.83 6.99 -26.05
N ILE A 21 13.71 6.09 -26.44
CA ILE A 21 13.43 4.63 -26.43
C ILE A 21 13.14 4.15 -25.00
N ILE A 22 13.95 4.57 -24.02
CA ILE A 22 13.76 4.19 -22.61
C ILE A 22 12.45 4.76 -22.06
N ASP A 23 12.11 5.98 -22.45
CA ASP A 23 10.87 6.63 -22.02
C ASP A 23 9.63 5.90 -22.55
N LYS A 24 9.62 5.54 -23.82
CA LYS A 24 8.54 4.77 -24.43
C LYS A 24 8.35 3.40 -23.76
N GLU A 25 9.44 2.73 -23.40
CA GLU A 25 9.36 1.47 -22.66
C GLU A 25 8.89 1.69 -21.23
N ALA A 26 9.33 2.75 -20.55
CA ALA A 26 8.86 3.12 -19.20
C ALA A 26 7.36 3.48 -19.20
N GLU A 27 6.89 4.23 -20.23
CA GLU A 27 5.47 4.52 -20.44
C GLU A 27 4.66 3.23 -20.61
N LYS A 28 5.12 2.31 -21.47
CA LYS A 28 4.46 1.02 -21.72
C LYS A 28 4.33 0.18 -20.45
N ARG A 29 5.41 0.09 -19.65
CA ARG A 29 5.42 -0.66 -18.38
C ARG A 29 4.64 0.05 -17.28
N ALA A 30 4.72 1.35 -17.24
CA ALA A 30 4.19 2.30 -16.25
C ALA A 30 4.63 2.07 -14.80
N THR A 31 4.99 0.87 -14.41
CA THR A 31 5.46 0.53 -13.06
C THR A 31 6.42 -0.67 -13.06
N SER A 32 7.27 -0.76 -12.04
CA SER A 32 8.01 -1.98 -11.73
C SER A 32 7.10 -3.02 -11.09
N VAL A 33 7.41 -4.32 -11.27
CA VAL A 33 6.66 -5.44 -10.69
C VAL A 33 7.57 -6.17 -9.69
N TYR A 34 7.08 -6.37 -8.47
CA TYR A 34 7.82 -6.98 -7.37
C TYR A 34 7.30 -8.39 -7.11
N LEU A 35 7.90 -9.40 -7.75
CA LEU A 35 7.59 -10.79 -7.48
C LEU A 35 8.34 -11.26 -6.22
N VAL A 36 7.98 -12.41 -5.69
CA VAL A 36 8.60 -12.94 -4.47
C VAL A 36 10.10 -13.17 -4.64
N ASP A 37 10.51 -13.66 -5.81
CA ASP A 37 11.89 -14.07 -6.10
C ASP A 37 12.69 -13.04 -6.91
N ARG A 38 12.04 -12.06 -7.51
CA ARG A 38 12.70 -11.07 -8.38
C ARG A 38 11.89 -9.80 -8.56
N THR A 39 12.57 -8.75 -8.98
CA THR A 39 11.93 -7.51 -9.46
C THR A 39 12.04 -7.42 -10.98
N ILE A 40 10.93 -7.08 -11.64
CA ILE A 40 10.92 -6.69 -13.06
C ILE A 40 10.91 -5.17 -13.09
N PRO A 41 12.05 -4.50 -13.34
CA PRO A 41 12.14 -3.05 -13.21
C PRO A 41 11.45 -2.34 -14.38
N MET A 42 10.90 -1.15 -14.13
CA MET A 42 10.36 -0.25 -15.17
C MET A 42 11.47 0.30 -16.08
N LEU A 43 12.60 0.62 -15.51
CA LEU A 43 13.77 1.16 -16.19
C LEU A 43 14.91 0.13 -16.22
N PRO A 44 15.88 0.24 -17.16
CA PRO A 44 17.07 -0.61 -17.16
C PRO A 44 17.80 -0.60 -15.80
N GLU A 45 18.28 -1.77 -15.37
CA GLU A 45 18.96 -1.93 -14.08
C GLU A 45 20.14 -0.97 -13.88
N ARG A 46 20.89 -0.68 -14.95
CA ARG A 46 21.99 0.28 -14.89
C ARG A 46 21.53 1.68 -14.46
N LEU A 47 20.34 2.11 -14.87
CA LEU A 47 19.73 3.36 -14.39
C LEU A 47 19.26 3.22 -12.94
N CYS A 48 18.52 2.14 -12.63
CA CYS A 48 17.93 1.95 -11.31
C CYS A 48 18.98 1.82 -10.20
N ASN A 49 19.97 0.94 -10.41
CA ASN A 49 20.85 0.47 -9.36
C ASN A 49 22.15 1.29 -9.25
N PHE A 50 22.52 2.04 -10.30
CA PHE A 50 23.80 2.76 -10.35
C PHE A 50 23.61 4.25 -10.59
N ILE A 51 23.13 4.65 -11.76
CA ILE A 51 23.14 6.07 -12.18
C ILE A 51 22.19 6.89 -11.32
N CYS A 52 20.94 6.45 -11.15
CA CYS A 52 19.91 7.15 -10.39
C CYS A 52 19.89 6.77 -8.90
N SER A 53 20.60 5.72 -8.49
CA SER A 53 20.67 5.35 -7.07
C SER A 53 21.44 6.39 -6.26
N LEU A 54 20.84 6.93 -5.22
CA LEU A 54 21.44 7.91 -4.31
C LEU A 54 22.39 7.21 -3.33
N ARG A 55 23.53 6.74 -3.85
CA ARG A 55 24.53 5.99 -3.11
C ARG A 55 25.40 6.91 -2.27
N PRO A 56 25.89 6.45 -1.08
CA PRO A 56 26.74 7.27 -0.24
C PRO A 56 28.10 7.54 -0.92
N ASN A 57 28.69 8.69 -0.58
CA ASN A 57 30.00 9.16 -1.06
C ASN A 57 30.10 9.33 -2.58
N GLU A 58 28.99 9.55 -3.25
CA GLU A 58 28.91 9.84 -4.68
C GLU A 58 28.03 11.07 -4.92
N GLU A 59 28.49 11.97 -5.82
CA GLU A 59 27.62 13.06 -6.28
C GLU A 59 26.49 12.51 -7.15
N LYS A 60 25.26 12.86 -6.79
CA LYS A 60 24.05 12.41 -7.49
C LYS A 60 23.13 13.57 -7.78
N LEU A 61 22.54 13.54 -8.99
CA LEU A 61 21.48 14.48 -9.35
C LEU A 61 20.18 14.09 -8.65
N ALA A 62 19.58 15.05 -7.99
CA ALA A 62 18.32 14.86 -7.30
C ALA A 62 17.32 15.99 -7.60
N PHE A 63 16.06 15.66 -7.62
CA PHE A 63 14.98 16.61 -7.60
C PHE A 63 14.44 16.67 -6.18
N SER A 64 14.58 17.80 -5.54
CA SER A 64 14.48 17.93 -4.08
C SER A 64 13.35 18.84 -3.67
N VAL A 65 12.66 18.48 -2.60
CA VAL A 65 11.76 19.36 -1.87
C VAL A 65 12.43 19.72 -0.56
N ILE A 66 12.74 20.99 -0.38
CA ILE A 66 13.40 21.52 0.82
C ILE A 66 12.36 22.23 1.67
N PHE A 67 12.30 21.88 2.94
CA PHE A 67 11.37 22.42 3.93
C PHE A 67 12.10 23.19 5.02
N ASP A 68 11.55 24.34 5.42
CA ASP A 68 11.80 24.95 6.70
C ASP A 68 10.65 24.51 7.63
N ILE A 69 10.92 23.53 8.50
CA ILE A 69 9.90 22.81 9.31
C ILE A 69 10.20 22.88 10.80
N THR A 70 9.17 22.98 11.65
CA THR A 70 9.31 22.92 13.09
C THR A 70 9.25 21.48 13.60
N GLU A 71 9.73 21.24 14.82
CA GLU A 71 9.61 19.93 15.50
C GLU A 71 8.16 19.45 15.66
N LYS A 72 7.20 20.39 15.64
CA LYS A 72 5.77 20.09 15.63
C LYS A 72 5.20 19.77 14.24
N GLY A 73 6.06 19.59 13.22
CA GLY A 73 5.63 19.31 11.85
C GLY A 73 4.90 20.48 11.17
N GLU A 74 5.22 21.74 11.50
CA GLU A 74 4.68 22.91 10.83
C GLU A 74 5.64 23.38 9.76
N VAL A 75 5.22 23.28 8.50
CA VAL A 75 6.00 23.79 7.36
C VAL A 75 5.82 25.28 7.27
N ARG A 76 6.90 26.03 7.44
CA ARG A 76 6.93 27.50 7.31
C ARG A 76 7.17 27.94 5.88
N ASP A 77 8.10 27.27 5.22
CA ASP A 77 8.41 27.48 3.81
C ASP A 77 8.83 26.17 3.14
N SER A 78 8.67 26.10 1.83
CA SER A 78 9.12 24.98 1.02
C SER A 78 9.51 25.42 -0.38
N ARG A 79 10.55 24.81 -0.93
CA ARG A 79 11.00 25.02 -2.31
C ARG A 79 11.27 23.68 -3.00
N ILE A 80 10.96 23.66 -4.29
CA ILE A 80 11.25 22.51 -5.15
C ILE A 80 12.40 22.94 -6.06
N VAL A 81 13.48 22.15 -6.10
CA VAL A 81 14.71 22.53 -6.82
C VAL A 81 15.44 21.29 -7.34
N HIS A 82 16.10 21.42 -8.49
CA HIS A 82 17.12 20.45 -8.90
C HIS A 82 18.39 20.67 -8.08
N THR A 83 18.98 19.60 -7.58
CA THR A 83 20.17 19.64 -6.69
C THR A 83 21.18 18.59 -7.10
N VAL A 84 22.43 18.84 -6.71
CA VAL A 84 23.46 17.80 -6.61
C VAL A 84 23.61 17.49 -5.14
N ILE A 85 23.55 16.23 -4.78
CA ILE A 85 23.74 15.77 -3.40
C ILE A 85 24.90 14.79 -3.34
N ASN A 86 25.56 14.76 -2.18
CA ASN A 86 26.51 13.72 -1.79
C ASN A 86 26.03 13.18 -0.43
N SER A 87 25.64 11.91 -0.39
CA SER A 87 25.10 11.28 0.82
C SER A 87 26.25 10.79 1.69
N ASP A 88 26.26 11.16 2.96
CA ASP A 88 27.29 10.74 3.92
C ASP A 88 27.04 9.32 4.43
N ARG A 89 25.78 8.90 4.55
CA ARG A 89 25.41 7.62 5.17
C ARG A 89 24.14 7.05 4.55
N ARG A 90 24.16 5.75 4.31
CA ARG A 90 22.98 4.94 3.99
C ARG A 90 22.60 4.10 5.20
N PHE A 91 21.35 4.19 5.63
CA PHE A 91 20.80 3.36 6.68
C PHE A 91 19.89 2.27 6.10
N THR A 92 19.90 1.09 6.71
CA THR A 92 18.79 0.16 6.60
C THR A 92 17.65 0.58 7.53
N TYR A 93 16.44 0.05 7.31
CA TYR A 93 15.33 0.32 8.23
C TYR A 93 15.60 -0.22 9.63
N GLU A 94 16.31 -1.35 9.73
CA GLU A 94 16.67 -2.01 10.98
C GLU A 94 17.68 -1.14 11.76
N GLU A 95 18.72 -0.60 11.11
CA GLU A 95 19.68 0.32 11.75
C GLU A 95 18.98 1.59 12.25
N ALA A 96 18.15 2.21 11.41
CA ALA A 96 17.41 3.42 11.79
C ALA A 96 16.44 3.13 12.97
N GLN A 97 15.76 1.97 12.95
CA GLN A 97 14.87 1.55 14.03
C GLN A 97 15.65 1.34 15.33
N GLN A 98 16.80 0.71 15.27
CA GLN A 98 17.67 0.53 16.43
C GLN A 98 18.06 1.87 17.06
N ILE A 99 18.41 2.87 16.22
CA ILE A 99 18.75 4.21 16.72
C ILE A 99 17.54 4.86 17.40
N ILE A 100 16.34 4.72 16.85
CA ILE A 100 15.11 5.25 17.43
C ILE A 100 14.84 4.64 18.80
N GLU A 101 14.99 3.32 18.92
CA GLU A 101 14.72 2.56 20.16
C GLU A 101 15.79 2.79 21.23
N THR A 102 17.07 2.66 20.86
CA THR A 102 18.19 2.71 21.82
C THR A 102 18.72 4.11 22.09
N LYS A 103 18.39 5.07 21.23
CA LYS A 103 18.92 6.46 21.24
C LYS A 103 20.46 6.51 21.15
N THR A 104 21.04 5.54 20.46
CA THR A 104 22.49 5.43 20.23
C THR A 104 22.78 5.09 18.77
N GLY A 105 23.94 5.47 18.25
CA GLY A 105 24.38 5.17 16.90
C GLY A 105 24.77 6.42 16.11
N ASP A 106 25.15 6.21 14.83
CA ASP A 106 25.54 7.27 13.91
C ASP A 106 24.36 8.19 13.61
N PHE A 107 24.60 9.53 13.56
CA PHE A 107 23.56 10.51 13.26
C PHE A 107 22.31 10.40 14.13
N LYS A 108 22.49 9.98 15.40
CA LYS A 108 21.35 9.77 16.32
C LYS A 108 20.48 11.00 16.50
N GLU A 109 21.09 12.21 16.57
CA GLU A 109 20.37 13.45 16.78
C GLU A 109 19.47 13.77 15.59
N GLU A 110 19.97 13.56 14.38
CA GLU A 110 19.25 13.75 13.13
C GLU A 110 18.10 12.73 13.01
N VAL A 111 18.37 11.44 13.25
CA VAL A 111 17.36 10.38 13.17
C VAL A 111 16.25 10.59 14.19
N LEU A 112 16.59 10.92 15.46
CA LEU A 112 15.58 11.18 16.50
C LEU A 112 14.77 12.44 16.22
N MET A 113 15.40 13.47 15.64
CA MET A 113 14.69 14.69 15.24
C MET A 113 13.72 14.41 14.10
N LEU A 114 14.15 13.63 13.09
CA LEU A 114 13.28 13.21 11.99
C LEU A 114 12.10 12.36 12.49
N ASP A 115 12.33 11.43 13.41
CA ASP A 115 11.29 10.61 14.03
C ASP A 115 10.27 11.47 14.77
N THR A 116 10.73 12.47 15.55
CA THR A 116 9.86 13.42 16.26
C THR A 116 8.97 14.19 15.28
N ILE A 117 9.54 14.71 14.19
CA ILE A 117 8.79 15.46 13.19
C ILE A 117 7.81 14.53 12.45
N ALA A 118 8.22 13.32 12.10
CA ALA A 118 7.36 12.33 11.42
C ALA A 118 6.16 11.94 12.29
N LYS A 119 6.36 11.70 13.58
CA LYS A 119 5.28 11.44 14.53
C LYS A 119 4.29 12.61 14.60
N ALA A 120 4.77 13.84 14.68
CA ALA A 120 3.92 15.03 14.68
C ALA A 120 3.14 15.21 13.36
N LEU A 121 3.75 14.90 12.20
CA LEU A 121 3.07 14.90 10.91
C LEU A 121 1.98 13.83 10.85
N ARG A 122 2.28 12.62 11.34
CA ARG A 122 1.34 11.48 11.39
C ARG A 122 0.14 11.81 12.28
N GLU A 123 0.36 12.32 13.49
CA GLU A 123 -0.72 12.74 14.39
C GLU A 123 -1.66 13.76 13.74
N LYS A 124 -1.11 14.78 13.07
CA LYS A 124 -1.92 15.77 12.33
C LYS A 124 -2.74 15.15 11.23
N ARG A 125 -2.17 14.19 10.50
CA ARG A 125 -2.84 13.49 9.40
C ARG A 125 -4.02 12.67 9.91
N PHE A 126 -3.84 11.92 10.99
CA PHE A 126 -4.93 11.14 11.61
C PHE A 126 -6.00 12.05 12.25
N ALA A 127 -5.60 13.14 12.90
CA ALA A 127 -6.54 14.14 13.41
C ALA A 127 -7.39 14.76 12.29
N ALA A 128 -6.84 14.89 11.07
CA ALA A 128 -7.56 15.34 9.89
C ALA A 128 -8.47 14.26 9.26
N GLY A 129 -8.37 13.00 9.71
CA GLY A 129 -9.20 11.89 9.27
C GLY A 129 -8.54 10.93 8.28
N ALA A 130 -7.20 10.85 8.24
CA ALA A 130 -6.54 9.76 7.52
C ALA A 130 -6.92 8.40 8.12
N ILE A 131 -7.04 7.38 7.29
CA ILE A 131 -7.43 6.03 7.74
C ILE A 131 -6.17 5.20 7.96
N ASN A 132 -6.11 4.50 9.08
CA ASN A 132 -5.00 3.64 9.44
C ASN A 132 -5.32 2.17 9.15
N PHE A 133 -4.78 1.64 8.08
CA PHE A 133 -4.77 0.20 7.81
C PHE A 133 -3.34 -0.30 7.95
N ASP A 134 -2.88 -0.53 9.18
CA ASP A 134 -1.58 -1.15 9.44
C ASP A 134 -1.69 -2.67 9.17
N ARG A 135 -1.00 -3.17 8.16
CA ARG A 135 -1.00 -4.58 7.77
C ARG A 135 0.40 -5.17 7.86
N TYR A 136 0.43 -6.45 8.25
CA TYR A 136 1.63 -7.25 8.10
C TYR A 136 1.82 -7.65 6.64
N GLU A 137 3.02 -7.48 6.10
CA GLU A 137 3.39 -8.05 4.82
C GLU A 137 3.91 -9.48 5.00
N VAL A 138 3.27 -10.43 4.32
CA VAL A 138 3.77 -11.80 4.23
C VAL A 138 4.99 -11.83 3.31
N LYS A 139 6.14 -12.26 3.84
CA LYS A 139 7.40 -12.42 3.10
C LYS A 139 7.86 -13.86 3.17
N PHE A 140 8.59 -14.29 2.15
CA PHE A 140 9.21 -15.60 2.10
C PHE A 140 10.72 -15.46 2.18
N GLU A 141 11.33 -16.31 3.01
CA GLU A 141 12.74 -16.62 2.86
C GLU A 141 12.86 -17.67 1.76
N ILE A 142 13.68 -17.40 0.76
CA ILE A 142 13.87 -18.27 -0.41
C ILE A 142 15.32 -18.73 -0.48
N ASP A 143 15.55 -19.94 -0.95
CA ASP A 143 16.89 -20.47 -1.22
C ASP A 143 17.47 -19.90 -2.55
N GLU A 144 18.70 -20.28 -2.88
CA GLU A 144 19.38 -19.87 -4.12
C GLU A 144 18.65 -20.27 -5.41
N LYS A 145 17.75 -21.26 -5.33
CA LYS A 145 16.91 -21.72 -6.44
C LYS A 145 15.54 -21.04 -6.47
N GLY A 146 15.30 -20.12 -5.53
CA GLY A 146 14.04 -19.39 -5.40
C GLY A 146 12.93 -20.17 -4.73
N LYS A 147 13.24 -21.32 -4.05
CA LYS A 147 12.27 -22.14 -3.33
C LYS A 147 12.01 -21.54 -1.95
N PRO A 148 10.74 -21.45 -1.49
CA PRO A 148 10.42 -20.91 -0.18
C PRO A 148 10.83 -21.88 0.94
N ILE A 149 11.66 -21.37 1.86
CA ILE A 149 12.16 -22.09 3.04
C ILE A 149 11.28 -21.81 4.25
N SER A 150 11.01 -20.53 4.48
CA SER A 150 10.21 -20.06 5.61
C SER A 150 9.28 -18.90 5.21
N VAL A 151 8.29 -18.64 6.07
CA VAL A 151 7.38 -17.49 5.94
C VAL A 151 7.57 -16.62 7.16
N TYR A 152 7.73 -15.31 6.96
CA TYR A 152 7.82 -14.35 8.05
C TYR A 152 6.96 -13.11 7.78
N PHE A 153 6.64 -12.40 8.86
CA PHE A 153 5.80 -11.20 8.79
C PHE A 153 6.67 -9.97 8.97
N LYS A 154 6.58 -9.06 8.00
CA LYS A 154 7.25 -7.77 8.10
C LYS A 154 6.27 -6.73 8.62
N GLU A 155 6.55 -6.22 9.80
CA GLU A 155 5.82 -5.12 10.41
C GLU A 155 6.39 -3.77 9.98
N SER A 156 5.52 -2.77 9.77
CA SER A 156 5.92 -1.39 9.52
C SER A 156 6.22 -0.70 10.86
N LYS A 157 7.51 -0.52 11.17
CA LYS A 157 8.01 0.13 12.38
C LYS A 157 8.18 1.65 12.21
N ASP A 158 8.59 2.33 13.28
CA ASP A 158 8.78 3.79 13.30
C ASP A 158 9.72 4.29 12.20
N ALA A 159 10.81 3.58 11.92
CA ALA A 159 11.73 3.92 10.83
C ALA A 159 11.06 3.89 9.44
N ASN A 160 10.14 2.95 9.20
CA ASN A 160 9.35 2.90 7.97
C ASN A 160 8.39 4.07 7.90
N LYS A 161 7.68 4.34 9.01
CA LYS A 161 6.71 5.43 9.15
C LYS A 161 7.37 6.81 9.03
N LEU A 162 8.61 6.95 9.53
CA LEU A 162 9.42 8.16 9.35
C LEU A 162 9.60 8.50 7.86
N VAL A 163 10.09 7.53 7.09
CA VAL A 163 10.32 7.74 5.65
C VAL A 163 9.00 7.99 4.93
N GLU A 164 7.95 7.24 5.27
CA GLU A 164 6.60 7.41 4.71
C GLU A 164 6.09 8.85 4.89
N GLU A 165 6.13 9.41 6.11
CA GLU A 165 5.59 10.75 6.37
C GLU A 165 6.34 11.85 5.60
N PHE A 166 7.67 11.76 5.46
CA PHE A 166 8.41 12.72 4.64
C PHE A 166 8.13 12.55 3.13
N MET A 167 7.92 11.32 2.65
CA MET A 167 7.48 11.06 1.28
C MET A 167 6.07 11.63 1.02
N LEU A 168 5.13 11.42 1.96
CA LEU A 168 3.78 11.99 1.91
C LEU A 168 3.82 13.53 1.91
N LEU A 169 4.66 14.13 2.76
CA LEU A 169 4.84 15.57 2.83
C LEU A 169 5.36 16.15 1.50
N ALA A 170 6.37 15.53 0.90
CA ALA A 170 6.92 15.95 -0.38
C ALA A 170 5.88 15.83 -1.51
N ASN A 171 5.22 14.69 -1.62
CA ASN A 171 4.17 14.43 -2.61
C ASN A 171 3.03 15.46 -2.52
N ARG A 172 2.52 15.70 -1.31
CA ARG A 172 1.48 16.69 -1.03
C ARG A 172 1.93 18.10 -1.42
N THR A 173 3.14 18.49 -1.01
CA THR A 173 3.67 19.83 -1.28
C THR A 173 3.81 20.11 -2.78
N VAL A 174 4.29 19.12 -3.54
CA VAL A 174 4.37 19.23 -5.01
C VAL A 174 2.97 19.40 -5.62
N ALA A 175 2.01 18.60 -5.19
CA ALA A 175 0.63 18.69 -5.66
C ALA A 175 -0.02 20.06 -5.34
N GLU A 176 0.17 20.54 -4.12
CA GLU A 176 -0.35 21.84 -3.68
C GLU A 176 0.27 23.02 -4.45
N LYS A 177 1.58 23.00 -4.70
CA LYS A 177 2.27 24.09 -5.43
C LYS A 177 1.81 24.24 -6.87
N VAL A 178 1.37 23.16 -7.51
CA VAL A 178 0.85 23.18 -8.87
C VAL A 178 -0.68 23.37 -8.90
N GLY A 179 -1.40 22.69 -8.02
CA GLY A 179 -2.86 22.60 -8.03
C GLY A 179 -3.57 23.72 -7.28
N ARG A 180 -2.99 24.23 -6.18
CA ARG A 180 -3.60 25.27 -5.36
C ARG A 180 -3.33 26.65 -5.96
N VAL A 181 -4.25 27.12 -6.81
CA VAL A 181 -4.18 28.41 -7.46
C VAL A 181 -5.32 29.32 -7.00
N PRO A 182 -5.19 30.66 -7.12
CA PRO A 182 -6.29 31.60 -6.85
C PRO A 182 -7.55 31.24 -7.68
N LYS A 183 -8.74 31.53 -7.12
CA LYS A 183 -10.03 31.18 -7.73
C LYS A 183 -10.24 31.71 -9.19
N ASN A 184 -9.52 32.75 -9.56
CA ASN A 184 -9.56 33.35 -10.91
C ASN A 184 -8.53 32.77 -11.88
N LYS A 185 -7.76 31.76 -11.48
CA LYS A 185 -6.77 31.08 -12.33
C LYS A 185 -7.09 29.60 -12.47
N LYS A 186 -6.91 29.08 -13.70
CA LYS A 186 -6.95 27.63 -13.92
C LYS A 186 -5.61 27.00 -13.50
N ALA A 187 -5.68 25.93 -12.71
CA ALA A 187 -4.50 25.13 -12.37
C ALA A 187 -3.90 24.54 -13.64
N LYS A 188 -2.57 24.36 -13.65
CA LYS A 188 -1.90 23.63 -14.72
C LYS A 188 -2.15 22.13 -14.55
N VAL A 189 -2.17 21.39 -15.65
CA VAL A 189 -2.38 19.92 -15.64
C VAL A 189 -1.29 19.24 -14.86
N LEU A 190 -1.69 18.34 -13.97
CA LEU A 190 -0.80 17.49 -13.17
C LEU A 190 -1.47 16.14 -12.95
N PRO A 191 -0.75 15.01 -13.08
CA PRO A 191 -1.25 13.72 -12.59
C PRO A 191 -1.37 13.73 -11.07
N TYR A 192 -2.59 13.63 -10.56
CA TYR A 192 -2.86 13.44 -9.14
C TYR A 192 -3.03 11.97 -8.82
N ARG A 193 -2.69 11.56 -7.60
CA ARG A 193 -3.11 10.29 -7.03
C ARG A 193 -4.39 10.55 -6.24
N ILE A 194 -5.51 10.15 -6.78
CA ILE A 194 -6.82 10.40 -6.20
C ILE A 194 -7.37 9.15 -5.52
N HIS A 195 -8.15 9.35 -4.46
CA HIS A 195 -8.86 8.29 -3.77
C HIS A 195 -10.22 8.83 -3.33
N ASP A 196 -11.27 8.26 -3.91
CA ASP A 196 -12.63 8.69 -3.66
C ASP A 196 -13.15 8.20 -2.31
N LEU A 197 -14.30 8.70 -1.92
CA LEU A 197 -15.06 8.23 -0.76
C LEU A 197 -15.41 6.76 -0.90
N PRO A 198 -15.62 6.04 0.22
CA PRO A 198 -16.20 4.71 0.18
C PRO A 198 -17.50 4.69 -0.61
N ASP A 199 -17.76 3.59 -1.28
CA ASP A 199 -19.03 3.36 -1.94
C ASP A 199 -20.15 3.33 -0.89
N PRO A 200 -21.21 4.16 -1.02
CA PRO A 200 -22.26 4.25 -0.01
C PRO A 200 -22.99 2.93 0.26
N GLU A 201 -23.25 2.13 -0.77
CA GLU A 201 -23.90 0.83 -0.63
C GLU A 201 -23.00 -0.16 0.11
N LYS A 202 -21.71 -0.20 -0.24
CA LYS A 202 -20.74 -1.06 0.44
C LYS A 202 -20.51 -0.64 1.88
N LEU A 203 -20.55 0.67 2.16
CA LEU A 203 -20.42 1.19 3.52
C LEU A 203 -21.64 0.83 4.37
N GLU A 204 -22.83 0.86 3.79
CA GLU A 204 -24.06 0.40 4.46
C GLU A 204 -24.01 -1.10 4.73
N ASN A 205 -23.57 -1.91 3.76
CA ASN A 205 -23.37 -3.35 3.94
C ASN A 205 -22.33 -3.65 5.04
N LEU A 206 -21.24 -2.88 5.09
CA LEU A 206 -20.27 -2.96 6.19
C LEU A 206 -20.94 -2.67 7.54
N SER A 207 -21.73 -1.59 7.63
CA SER A 207 -22.42 -1.19 8.86
C SER A 207 -23.35 -2.30 9.37
N GLN A 208 -24.14 -2.89 8.48
CA GLN A 208 -25.03 -4.00 8.82
C GLN A 208 -24.27 -5.26 9.24
N PHE A 209 -23.13 -5.52 8.59
CA PHE A 209 -22.30 -6.68 8.91
C PHE A 209 -21.68 -6.56 10.31
N ILE A 210 -21.03 -5.42 10.63
CA ILE A 210 -20.33 -5.22 11.92
C ILE A 210 -21.28 -5.07 13.09
N ALA A 211 -22.55 -4.67 12.87
CA ALA A 211 -23.56 -4.58 13.90
C ALA A 211 -23.79 -5.92 14.63
N ARG A 212 -23.54 -7.05 13.99
CA ARG A 212 -23.66 -8.41 14.57
C ARG A 212 -22.60 -8.67 15.65
N PHE A 213 -21.46 -7.98 15.54
CA PHE A 213 -20.36 -8.03 16.53
C PHE A 213 -20.50 -6.93 17.58
N GLY A 214 -21.57 -6.12 17.50
CA GLY A 214 -21.80 -5.00 18.43
C GLY A 214 -21.11 -3.69 18.06
N TYR A 215 -20.48 -3.64 16.88
CA TYR A 215 -19.80 -2.43 16.39
C TYR A 215 -20.70 -1.54 15.54
N LYS A 216 -20.31 -0.28 15.42
CA LYS A 216 -21.03 0.71 14.61
C LYS A 216 -20.05 1.52 13.77
N VAL A 217 -20.46 1.86 12.56
CA VAL A 217 -19.77 2.79 11.68
C VAL A 217 -20.77 3.80 11.12
N ARG A 218 -20.36 5.04 10.92
CA ARG A 218 -21.20 6.05 10.28
C ARG A 218 -21.22 5.84 8.77
N THR A 219 -22.40 5.79 8.18
CA THR A 219 -22.60 5.67 6.74
C THR A 219 -22.95 7.01 6.07
N SER A 220 -23.17 8.05 6.89
CA SER A 220 -23.51 9.41 6.43
C SER A 220 -22.81 10.48 7.27
N GLY A 221 -22.70 11.69 6.73
CA GLY A 221 -22.03 12.81 7.36
C GLY A 221 -20.93 13.41 6.50
N THR A 222 -20.02 14.17 7.11
CA THR A 222 -18.84 14.70 6.42
C THR A 222 -17.82 13.60 6.16
N LYS A 223 -16.91 13.85 5.18
CA LYS A 223 -15.76 12.95 4.89
C LYS A 223 -15.01 12.57 6.16
N THR A 224 -14.76 13.58 7.01
CA THR A 224 -14.03 13.43 8.28
C THR A 224 -14.82 12.63 9.33
N ASP A 225 -16.16 12.77 9.38
CA ASP A 225 -16.97 11.99 10.31
C ASP A 225 -16.96 10.51 9.99
N ILE A 226 -17.05 10.18 8.70
CA ILE A 226 -17.01 8.79 8.22
C ILE A 226 -15.63 8.19 8.49
N SER A 227 -14.54 8.87 8.13
CA SER A 227 -13.18 8.33 8.33
C SER A 227 -12.81 8.19 9.81
N LYS A 228 -13.20 9.12 10.68
CA LYS A 228 -13.02 8.99 12.14
C LYS A 228 -13.83 7.83 12.71
N SER A 229 -15.03 7.60 12.21
CA SER A 229 -15.84 6.45 12.62
C SER A 229 -15.22 5.11 12.21
N ILE A 230 -14.59 5.06 11.02
CA ILE A 230 -13.85 3.87 10.56
C ILE A 230 -12.60 3.65 11.41
N ASN A 231 -11.82 4.72 11.71
CA ASN A 231 -10.66 4.61 12.60
C ASN A 231 -11.06 4.10 13.99
N HIS A 232 -12.14 4.63 14.56
CA HIS A 232 -12.64 4.15 15.85
C HIS A 232 -13.02 2.67 15.81
N LEU A 233 -13.65 2.21 14.71
CA LEU A 233 -13.93 0.81 14.51
C LEU A 233 -12.63 -0.02 14.47
N LEU A 234 -11.60 0.42 13.73
CA LEU A 234 -10.32 -0.26 13.64
C LEU A 234 -9.60 -0.33 15.00
N ASP A 235 -9.64 0.75 15.77
CA ASP A 235 -9.10 0.80 17.14
C ASP A 235 -9.86 -0.16 18.08
N ASP A 236 -11.20 -0.20 17.97
CA ASP A 236 -12.05 -1.04 18.80
C ASP A 236 -11.86 -2.54 18.56
N ILE A 237 -11.54 -2.95 17.34
CA ILE A 237 -11.34 -4.37 16.98
C ILE A 237 -9.91 -4.84 17.21
N HIS A 238 -8.97 -3.94 17.45
CA HIS A 238 -7.55 -4.28 17.59
C HIS A 238 -7.31 -5.32 18.69
N GLY A 239 -6.57 -6.39 18.36
CA GLY A 239 -6.30 -7.52 19.24
C GLY A 239 -7.48 -8.48 19.48
N LYS A 240 -8.64 -8.26 18.84
CA LYS A 240 -9.80 -9.14 18.96
C LYS A 240 -9.84 -10.19 17.87
N LYS A 241 -10.62 -11.25 18.10
CA LYS A 241 -10.72 -12.39 17.17
C LYS A 241 -11.24 -11.99 15.79
N GLU A 242 -12.15 -11.00 15.74
CA GLU A 242 -12.79 -10.48 14.54
C GLU A 242 -11.99 -9.39 13.82
N GLU A 243 -10.82 -8.98 14.32
CA GLU A 243 -9.99 -7.91 13.75
C GLU A 243 -9.77 -8.10 12.25
N ASN A 244 -9.15 -9.20 11.87
CA ASN A 244 -8.79 -9.51 10.48
C ASN A 244 -9.99 -9.55 9.54
N LEU A 245 -11.12 -10.03 10.04
CA LEU A 245 -12.39 -10.10 9.35
C LEU A 245 -12.95 -8.70 9.05
N ILE A 246 -13.11 -7.89 10.11
CA ILE A 246 -13.71 -6.56 10.00
C ILE A 246 -12.79 -5.63 9.19
N GLU A 247 -11.48 -5.70 9.36
CA GLU A 247 -10.54 -4.98 8.49
C GLU A 247 -10.69 -5.36 7.01
N THR A 248 -10.78 -6.66 6.72
CA THR A 248 -10.94 -7.14 5.34
C THR A 248 -12.22 -6.61 4.70
N VAL A 249 -13.35 -6.66 5.41
CA VAL A 249 -14.62 -6.14 4.90
C VAL A 249 -14.58 -4.60 4.79
N SER A 250 -13.95 -3.93 5.75
CA SER A 250 -13.78 -2.47 5.72
C SER A 250 -12.98 -2.01 4.50
N ILE A 251 -11.90 -2.71 4.14
CA ILE A 251 -11.10 -2.39 2.96
C ILE A 251 -11.87 -2.64 1.66
N ARG A 252 -12.70 -3.69 1.60
CA ARG A 252 -13.57 -3.97 0.44
C ARG A 252 -14.62 -2.88 0.22
N ALA A 253 -15.00 -2.14 1.27
CA ALA A 253 -15.90 -0.99 1.16
C ALA A 253 -15.20 0.26 0.60
N MET A 254 -13.86 0.34 0.67
CA MET A 254 -13.10 1.46 0.13
C MET A 254 -13.01 1.42 -1.39
N GLN A 255 -12.97 2.61 -2.00
CA GLN A 255 -12.63 2.75 -3.42
C GLN A 255 -11.12 2.48 -3.63
N LYS A 256 -10.73 2.20 -4.87
CA LYS A 256 -9.31 2.08 -5.22
C LYS A 256 -8.74 3.45 -5.56
N ALA A 257 -7.56 3.76 -5.06
CA ALA A 257 -6.82 4.93 -5.52
C ALA A 257 -6.39 4.73 -6.98
N ARG A 258 -6.41 5.81 -7.78
CA ARG A 258 -6.00 5.83 -9.19
C ARG A 258 -5.30 7.14 -9.54
N TYR A 259 -4.70 7.19 -10.71
CA TYR A 259 -4.17 8.43 -11.25
C TYR A 259 -5.23 9.14 -12.07
N SER A 260 -5.25 10.47 -12.02
CA SER A 260 -6.12 11.31 -12.86
C SER A 260 -5.60 12.75 -12.87
N THR A 261 -5.86 13.48 -13.94
CA THR A 261 -5.64 14.93 -14.01
C THR A 261 -6.72 15.73 -13.27
N HIS A 262 -7.84 15.07 -12.92
CA HIS A 262 -8.95 15.67 -12.18
C HIS A 262 -8.79 15.44 -10.69
N ASN A 263 -8.39 16.49 -9.98
CA ASN A 263 -8.17 16.38 -8.53
C ASN A 263 -9.50 16.33 -7.75
N ILE A 264 -9.71 15.24 -7.02
CA ILE A 264 -10.81 15.09 -6.05
C ILE A 264 -10.30 14.91 -4.61
N GLY A 265 -8.97 15.00 -4.44
CA GLY A 265 -8.28 14.68 -3.19
C GLY A 265 -8.01 13.19 -2.99
N HIS A 266 -7.44 12.87 -1.85
CA HIS A 266 -7.12 11.48 -1.46
C HIS A 266 -7.77 11.16 -0.11
N TYR A 267 -8.94 10.54 -0.13
CA TYR A 267 -9.75 10.27 1.06
C TYR A 267 -8.97 9.53 2.16
N GLY A 268 -8.34 8.40 1.82
CA GLY A 268 -7.62 7.58 2.82
C GLY A 268 -6.43 8.29 3.48
N LEU A 269 -5.85 9.33 2.85
CA LEU A 269 -4.76 10.14 3.41
C LEU A 269 -5.24 11.46 4.03
N ALA A 270 -6.51 11.81 3.87
CA ALA A 270 -7.09 13.11 4.25
C ALA A 270 -6.35 14.30 3.62
N PHE A 271 -5.97 14.19 2.35
CA PHE A 271 -5.31 15.24 1.59
C PHE A 271 -6.23 15.81 0.49
N ASP A 272 -6.33 17.12 0.39
CA ASP A 272 -7.05 17.80 -0.70
C ASP A 272 -6.27 17.76 -2.01
N TYR A 273 -4.94 17.71 -1.95
CA TYR A 273 -4.02 17.62 -3.07
C TYR A 273 -2.99 16.55 -2.80
N TYR A 274 -2.86 15.58 -3.70
CA TYR A 274 -1.85 14.54 -3.58
C TYR A 274 -1.41 14.04 -4.95
N THR A 275 -0.13 13.88 -5.13
CA THR A 275 0.49 13.30 -6.33
C THR A 275 1.59 12.32 -5.93
N HIS A 276 2.08 11.55 -6.86
CA HIS A 276 3.28 10.77 -6.68
C HIS A 276 4.48 11.49 -7.35
N PHE A 277 5.50 11.79 -6.55
CA PHE A 277 6.73 12.47 -6.97
C PHE A 277 7.97 11.71 -6.52
N THR A 278 7.86 10.86 -5.50
CA THR A 278 9.00 10.35 -4.72
C THR A 278 9.58 9.04 -5.23
N SER A 279 9.06 8.46 -6.33
CA SER A 279 9.54 7.15 -6.84
C SER A 279 9.64 7.07 -8.38
N PRO A 280 10.35 7.98 -9.06
CA PRO A 280 10.42 8.03 -10.53
C PRO A 280 11.18 6.85 -11.17
N ILE A 281 12.00 6.12 -10.40
CA ILE A 281 12.70 4.91 -10.88
C ILE A 281 11.70 3.78 -11.16
N ARG A 282 10.61 3.70 -10.39
CA ARG A 282 9.69 2.56 -10.41
C ARG A 282 8.25 2.90 -10.78
N ARG A 283 7.93 4.18 -10.99
CA ARG A 283 6.57 4.62 -11.40
C ARG A 283 6.67 5.71 -12.45
N PHE A 284 6.02 5.48 -13.57
CA PHE A 284 5.97 6.44 -14.68
C PHE A 284 5.21 7.75 -14.33
N PRO A 285 4.11 7.72 -13.55
CA PRO A 285 3.46 8.95 -13.10
C PRO A 285 4.40 9.92 -12.37
N ASP A 286 5.34 9.43 -11.57
CA ASP A 286 6.35 10.28 -10.92
C ASP A 286 7.26 10.96 -11.94
N MET A 287 7.65 10.26 -13.01
CA MET A 287 8.43 10.86 -14.12
C MET A 287 7.62 11.95 -14.84
N MET A 288 6.32 11.71 -15.08
CA MET A 288 5.43 12.74 -15.64
C MET A 288 5.40 13.97 -14.75
N VAL A 289 5.21 13.78 -13.44
CA VAL A 289 5.19 14.87 -12.46
C VAL A 289 6.52 15.62 -12.43
N HIS A 290 7.66 14.94 -12.42
CA HIS A 290 8.97 15.59 -12.48
C HIS A 290 9.11 16.51 -13.71
N ARG A 291 8.76 16.03 -14.90
CA ARG A 291 8.82 16.80 -16.15
C ARG A 291 7.90 18.02 -16.12
N LEU A 292 6.67 17.82 -15.64
CA LEU A 292 5.68 18.91 -15.58
C LEU A 292 6.08 19.96 -14.55
N VAL A 293 6.55 19.56 -13.39
CA VAL A 293 7.02 20.48 -12.35
C VAL A 293 8.21 21.30 -12.87
N THR A 294 9.21 20.68 -13.47
CA THR A 294 10.34 21.37 -14.12
C THR A 294 9.86 22.38 -15.15
N LYS A 295 9.02 21.94 -16.09
CA LYS A 295 8.44 22.83 -17.11
C LYS A 295 7.69 24.03 -16.52
N TYR A 296 6.97 23.82 -15.42
CA TYR A 296 6.18 24.88 -14.79
C TYR A 296 7.01 25.84 -13.96
N MET A 297 8.10 25.35 -13.37
CA MET A 297 9.11 26.19 -12.69
C MET A 297 9.81 27.11 -13.67
N ASP A 298 10.07 26.65 -14.89
CA ASP A 298 10.66 27.45 -15.98
C ASP A 298 9.62 28.37 -16.68
N GLY A 299 8.45 28.52 -16.12
CA GLY A 299 7.37 29.39 -16.66
C GLY A 299 6.60 28.80 -17.84
N GLY A 300 6.80 27.53 -18.16
CA GLY A 300 6.13 26.84 -19.28
C GLY A 300 4.60 26.80 -19.14
N ARG A 301 3.93 26.73 -20.30
CA ARG A 301 2.46 26.63 -20.39
C ARG A 301 1.98 25.24 -19.97
N SER A 302 0.70 25.15 -19.56
CA SER A 302 0.03 23.87 -19.30
C SER A 302 0.06 22.97 -20.54
N VAL A 303 -0.04 21.67 -20.31
CA VAL A 303 -0.05 20.64 -21.36
C VAL A 303 -1.49 20.21 -21.71
N SER A 304 -1.63 19.30 -22.69
CA SER A 304 -2.93 18.71 -23.04
C SER A 304 -3.45 17.83 -21.89
N GLU A 305 -4.60 18.18 -21.36
CA GLU A 305 -5.27 17.46 -20.28
C GLU A 305 -5.65 16.04 -20.73
N SER A 306 -6.26 15.90 -21.94
CA SER A 306 -6.64 14.59 -22.49
C SER A 306 -5.47 13.64 -22.61
N LYS A 307 -4.32 14.10 -23.18
CA LYS A 307 -3.12 13.24 -23.29
C LYS A 307 -2.66 12.72 -21.95
N TYR A 308 -2.65 13.58 -20.93
CA TYR A 308 -2.18 13.18 -19.60
C TYR A 308 -3.22 12.36 -18.83
N GLU A 309 -4.52 12.54 -19.11
CA GLU A 309 -5.55 11.65 -18.57
C GLU A 309 -5.42 10.23 -19.11
N ASP A 310 -5.20 10.08 -20.43
CA ASP A 310 -4.95 8.78 -21.07
C ASP A 310 -3.72 8.08 -20.44
N LEU A 311 -2.65 8.83 -20.15
CA LEU A 311 -1.46 8.29 -19.48
C LEU A 311 -1.72 7.92 -18.01
N CYS A 312 -2.59 8.66 -17.32
CA CYS A 312 -3.03 8.34 -15.96
C CYS A 312 -3.86 7.05 -15.93
N ASP A 313 -4.80 6.88 -16.85
CA ASP A 313 -5.62 5.69 -16.97
C ASP A 313 -4.74 4.46 -17.31
N HIS A 314 -3.83 4.61 -18.28
CA HIS A 314 -2.86 3.56 -18.61
C HIS A 314 -2.02 3.16 -17.38
N SER A 315 -1.48 4.14 -16.64
CA SER A 315 -0.67 3.88 -15.44
C SER A 315 -1.48 3.19 -14.35
N SER A 316 -2.74 3.55 -14.17
CA SER A 316 -3.63 2.91 -13.18
C SER A 316 -3.94 1.45 -13.55
N ASN A 317 -4.16 1.18 -14.84
CA ASN A 317 -4.38 -0.17 -15.36
C ASN A 317 -3.13 -1.05 -15.20
N MET A 318 -1.96 -0.52 -15.52
CA MET A 318 -0.70 -1.26 -15.37
C MET A 318 -0.34 -1.52 -13.89
N GLU A 319 -0.65 -0.59 -12.99
CA GLU A 319 -0.54 -0.81 -11.55
C GLU A 319 -1.43 -1.96 -11.08
N GLN A 320 -2.67 -2.06 -11.59
CA GLN A 320 -3.57 -3.17 -11.26
C GLN A 320 -3.04 -4.52 -11.80
N ILE A 321 -2.47 -4.53 -13.01
CA ILE A 321 -1.83 -5.72 -13.59
C ILE A 321 -0.62 -6.13 -12.73
N ALA A 322 0.24 -5.19 -12.35
CA ALA A 322 1.39 -5.44 -11.49
C ALA A 322 0.96 -6.02 -10.13
N ALA A 323 -0.03 -5.42 -9.47
CA ALA A 323 -0.56 -5.92 -8.20
C ALA A 323 -1.19 -7.32 -8.32
N ASN A 324 -1.82 -7.64 -9.46
CA ASN A 324 -2.32 -8.99 -9.73
C ASN A 324 -1.17 -10.00 -9.91
N ALA A 325 -0.10 -9.61 -10.60
CA ALA A 325 1.09 -10.45 -10.79
C ALA A 325 1.81 -10.71 -9.45
N GLU A 326 1.96 -9.69 -8.61
CA GLU A 326 2.53 -9.81 -7.26
C GLU A 326 1.72 -10.77 -6.40
N ARG A 327 0.38 -10.62 -6.36
CA ARG A 327 -0.52 -11.55 -5.64
C ARG A 327 -0.43 -12.98 -6.19
N ALA A 328 -0.37 -13.14 -7.50
CA ALA A 328 -0.22 -14.45 -8.13
C ALA A 328 1.12 -15.11 -7.78
N SER A 329 2.20 -14.32 -7.67
CA SER A 329 3.53 -14.78 -7.25
C SER A 329 3.52 -15.22 -5.79
N ILE A 330 2.91 -14.43 -4.90
CA ILE A 330 2.74 -14.79 -3.49
C ILE A 330 1.96 -16.10 -3.38
N LYS A 331 0.82 -16.20 -4.07
CA LYS A 331 -0.02 -17.41 -4.05
C LYS A 331 0.73 -18.65 -4.57
N TYR A 332 1.51 -18.50 -5.64
CA TYR A 332 2.35 -19.56 -6.15
C TYR A 332 3.34 -20.06 -5.09
N LYS A 333 4.03 -19.14 -4.41
CA LYS A 333 4.99 -19.47 -3.35
C LYS A 333 4.33 -20.06 -2.10
N GLN A 334 3.11 -19.65 -1.76
CA GLN A 334 2.31 -20.29 -0.72
C GLN A 334 2.01 -21.74 -1.05
N VAL A 335 1.56 -22.02 -2.28
CA VAL A 335 1.26 -23.39 -2.72
C VAL A 335 2.53 -24.24 -2.78
N GLU A 336 3.66 -23.69 -3.27
CA GLU A 336 4.96 -24.35 -3.28
C GLU A 336 5.43 -24.72 -1.87
N PHE A 337 5.35 -23.77 -0.93
CA PHE A 337 5.68 -23.98 0.49
C PHE A 337 4.83 -25.08 1.15
N MET A 338 3.52 -25.06 0.88
CA MET A 338 2.58 -26.00 1.45
C MET A 338 2.59 -27.37 0.75
N SER A 339 3.11 -27.48 -0.47
CA SER A 339 3.21 -28.77 -1.19
C SER A 339 4.12 -29.78 -0.48
N GLU A 340 5.09 -29.32 0.31
CA GLU A 340 5.96 -30.17 1.12
C GLU A 340 5.37 -30.51 2.51
N ARG A 341 4.18 -30.01 2.80
CA ARG A 341 3.49 -30.13 4.08
C ARG A 341 2.16 -30.84 3.96
N LEU A 342 2.01 -31.66 2.90
CA LEU A 342 0.81 -32.47 2.72
C LEU A 342 0.57 -33.40 3.90
N GLY A 343 -0.67 -33.51 4.35
CA GLY A 343 -1.08 -34.31 5.51
C GLY A 343 -0.87 -33.63 6.86
N GLN A 344 -0.13 -32.54 6.94
CA GLN A 344 0.04 -31.77 8.19
C GLN A 344 -1.25 -31.04 8.58
N VAL A 345 -1.42 -30.84 9.88
CA VAL A 345 -2.60 -30.23 10.51
C VAL A 345 -2.25 -28.84 11.01
N TYR A 346 -3.13 -27.88 10.74
CA TYR A 346 -2.98 -26.49 11.13
C TYR A 346 -4.28 -25.92 11.67
N ASP A 347 -4.16 -25.01 12.63
CA ASP A 347 -5.27 -24.14 13.02
C ASP A 347 -5.31 -22.89 12.13
N GLY A 348 -6.49 -22.45 11.78
CA GLY A 348 -6.70 -21.29 10.92
C GLY A 348 -8.03 -20.59 11.23
N VAL A 349 -8.30 -19.58 10.42
CA VAL A 349 -9.53 -18.78 10.48
C VAL A 349 -10.17 -18.76 9.09
N ILE A 350 -11.49 -18.86 9.05
CA ILE A 350 -12.24 -18.72 7.79
C ILE A 350 -12.09 -17.28 7.29
N SER A 351 -11.28 -17.10 6.24
CA SER A 351 -10.98 -15.81 5.60
C SER A 351 -11.93 -15.44 4.47
N GLY A 352 -12.73 -16.39 4.02
CA GLY A 352 -13.72 -16.20 2.98
C GLY A 352 -14.74 -17.34 2.91
N VAL A 353 -15.96 -16.99 2.53
CA VAL A 353 -17.04 -17.97 2.32
C VAL A 353 -17.64 -17.72 0.95
N THR A 354 -17.79 -18.78 0.16
CA THR A 354 -18.35 -18.73 -1.19
C THR A 354 -19.23 -19.95 -1.41
N GLU A 355 -19.96 -19.98 -2.53
CA GLU A 355 -20.71 -21.14 -2.96
C GLU A 355 -19.84 -22.39 -3.21
N TRP A 356 -18.52 -22.21 -3.43
CA TRP A 356 -17.57 -23.28 -3.70
C TRP A 356 -16.98 -23.91 -2.43
N GLY A 357 -17.03 -23.19 -1.28
CA GLY A 357 -16.47 -23.64 0.00
C GLY A 357 -15.94 -22.52 0.88
N LEU A 358 -15.14 -22.94 1.87
CA LEU A 358 -14.55 -22.08 2.87
C LEU A 358 -13.09 -21.79 2.51
N TYR A 359 -12.74 -20.54 2.37
CA TYR A 359 -11.32 -20.14 2.35
C TYR A 359 -10.83 -20.04 3.78
N VAL A 360 -9.67 -20.63 4.05
CA VAL A 360 -9.07 -20.69 5.38
C VAL A 360 -7.68 -20.14 5.32
N GLU A 361 -7.40 -19.13 6.14
CA GLU A 361 -6.06 -18.58 6.35
C GLU A 361 -5.46 -19.25 7.58
N LEU A 362 -4.26 -19.84 7.43
CA LEU A 362 -3.55 -20.50 8.52
C LEU A 362 -2.96 -19.48 9.49
N ASN A 363 -3.05 -19.73 10.80
CA ASN A 363 -2.56 -18.80 11.82
C ASN A 363 -1.05 -18.64 11.79
N GLU A 364 -0.33 -19.73 11.55
CA GLU A 364 1.12 -19.82 11.64
C GLU A 364 1.84 -19.09 10.49
N ASN A 365 1.37 -19.25 9.26
CA ASN A 365 2.09 -18.82 8.06
C ASN A 365 1.24 -18.01 7.08
N LYS A 366 -0.01 -17.71 7.43
CA LYS A 366 -0.96 -16.94 6.60
C LYS A 366 -1.15 -17.50 5.19
N CYS A 367 -0.78 -18.76 4.95
CA CYS A 367 -1.13 -19.43 3.72
C CYS A 367 -2.64 -19.66 3.67
N GLU A 368 -3.24 -19.31 2.56
CA GLU A 368 -4.68 -19.47 2.37
C GLU A 368 -4.97 -20.66 1.45
N GLY A 369 -5.90 -21.50 1.82
CA GLY A 369 -6.43 -22.60 1.02
C GLY A 369 -7.94 -22.68 1.11
N MET A 370 -8.53 -23.61 0.37
CA MET A 370 -9.97 -23.80 0.33
C MET A 370 -10.35 -25.18 0.89
N VAL A 371 -11.34 -25.22 1.78
CA VAL A 371 -12.10 -26.45 2.08
C VAL A 371 -13.28 -26.48 1.12
N PRO A 372 -13.28 -27.34 0.09
CA PRO A 372 -14.38 -27.40 -0.86
C PRO A 372 -15.68 -27.80 -0.17
N ILE A 373 -16.81 -27.19 -0.58
CA ILE A 373 -18.13 -27.50 0.00
C ILE A 373 -18.50 -28.99 -0.13
N ARG A 374 -18.05 -29.64 -1.20
CA ARG A 374 -18.26 -31.07 -1.46
C ARG A 374 -17.51 -31.99 -0.49
N ASP A 375 -16.46 -31.46 0.19
CA ASP A 375 -15.63 -32.20 1.14
C ASP A 375 -16.12 -31.97 2.59
N LEU A 376 -17.27 -31.28 2.77
CA LEU A 376 -18.01 -31.14 4.03
C LEU A 376 -19.08 -32.24 4.08
N ASP A 377 -18.71 -33.42 4.58
CA ASP A 377 -19.53 -34.65 4.47
C ASP A 377 -20.62 -34.75 5.53
N ASP A 378 -20.63 -33.87 6.51
CA ASP A 378 -21.52 -33.99 7.68
C ASP A 378 -22.92 -33.42 7.46
N ASP A 379 -23.11 -32.54 6.45
CA ASP A 379 -24.44 -31.97 6.09
C ASP A 379 -24.43 -31.45 4.63
N TYR A 380 -25.61 -31.03 4.17
CA TYR A 380 -25.76 -30.26 2.92
C TYR A 380 -25.68 -28.77 3.24
N TYR A 381 -24.65 -28.08 2.73
CA TYR A 381 -24.43 -26.67 3.01
C TYR A 381 -24.94 -25.77 1.88
N GLU A 382 -25.56 -24.67 2.25
CA GLU A 382 -25.97 -23.60 1.36
C GLU A 382 -25.23 -22.31 1.71
N PHE A 383 -24.83 -21.57 0.68
CA PHE A 383 -24.18 -20.28 0.83
C PHE A 383 -25.21 -19.19 1.13
N ASP A 384 -25.05 -18.54 2.25
CA ASP A 384 -25.78 -17.34 2.65
C ASP A 384 -24.92 -16.11 2.42
N GLU A 385 -25.06 -15.46 1.26
CA GLU A 385 -24.26 -14.31 0.84
C GLU A 385 -24.41 -13.13 1.81
N LYS A 386 -25.65 -12.88 2.31
CA LYS A 386 -25.92 -11.78 3.26
C LYS A 386 -25.20 -11.96 4.59
N ASN A 387 -24.99 -13.19 4.99
CA ASN A 387 -24.43 -13.55 6.28
C ASN A 387 -22.96 -13.98 6.18
N TYR A 388 -22.38 -14.04 4.97
CA TYR A 388 -21.03 -14.56 4.71
C TYR A 388 -20.79 -15.90 5.42
N CYS A 389 -21.73 -16.86 5.28
CA CYS A 389 -21.65 -18.16 5.94
C CYS A 389 -22.13 -19.30 5.04
N LEU A 390 -21.70 -20.52 5.34
CA LEU A 390 -22.31 -21.75 4.89
C LEU A 390 -23.23 -22.28 5.99
N ARG A 391 -24.48 -22.53 5.65
CA ARG A 391 -25.51 -23.05 6.57
C ARG A 391 -25.87 -24.46 6.21
N GLY A 392 -25.73 -25.39 7.16
CA GLY A 392 -26.19 -26.78 7.03
C GLY A 392 -27.69 -26.89 7.10
N ARG A 393 -28.26 -27.70 6.21
CA ARG A 393 -29.74 -27.90 6.10
C ARG A 393 -30.34 -28.80 7.20
N ARG A 394 -29.55 -29.79 7.67
CA ARG A 394 -30.08 -30.81 8.61
C ARG A 394 -29.65 -30.55 10.04
N LYS A 395 -28.32 -30.29 10.22
CA LYS A 395 -27.73 -30.12 11.56
C LYS A 395 -27.73 -28.67 12.03
N ASN A 396 -28.17 -27.72 11.19
CA ASN A 396 -28.12 -26.30 11.45
C ASN A 396 -26.70 -25.78 11.81
N LYS A 397 -25.64 -26.53 11.48
CA LYS A 397 -24.27 -26.12 11.66
C LYS A 397 -23.96 -24.96 10.73
N ILE A 398 -23.29 -23.94 11.23
CA ILE A 398 -22.98 -22.74 10.47
C ILE A 398 -21.46 -22.56 10.51
N TYR A 399 -20.87 -22.33 9.35
CA TYR A 399 -19.50 -21.88 9.21
C TYR A 399 -19.50 -20.44 8.73
N SER A 400 -19.06 -19.53 9.57
CA SER A 400 -19.08 -18.11 9.30
C SER A 400 -17.67 -17.59 9.06
N LEU A 401 -17.60 -16.52 8.30
CA LEU A 401 -16.39 -15.73 8.14
C LEU A 401 -15.86 -15.33 9.54
N GLY A 402 -14.58 -15.56 9.82
CA GLY A 402 -13.95 -15.30 11.12
C GLY A 402 -13.93 -16.48 12.09
N ASP A 403 -14.64 -17.59 11.82
CA ASP A 403 -14.62 -18.76 12.69
C ASP A 403 -13.26 -19.44 12.69
N ALA A 404 -12.82 -19.86 13.89
CA ALA A 404 -11.62 -20.69 14.04
C ALA A 404 -11.91 -22.12 13.57
N ILE A 405 -10.97 -22.68 12.82
CA ILE A 405 -11.12 -23.99 12.18
C ILE A 405 -9.80 -24.74 12.18
N THR A 406 -9.84 -26.05 12.39
CA THR A 406 -8.66 -26.93 12.25
C THR A 406 -8.75 -27.67 10.92
N ILE A 407 -7.69 -27.61 10.14
CA ILE A 407 -7.62 -28.21 8.81
C ILE A 407 -6.37 -29.12 8.66
N ARG A 408 -6.47 -30.02 7.70
CA ARG A 408 -5.34 -30.78 7.18
C ARG A 408 -5.08 -30.38 5.74
N VAL A 409 -3.80 -30.21 5.37
CA VAL A 409 -3.40 -29.94 4.00
C VAL A 409 -3.67 -31.18 3.15
N ALA A 410 -4.65 -31.10 2.26
CA ALA A 410 -5.12 -32.24 1.46
C ALA A 410 -4.43 -32.31 0.09
N ARG A 411 -4.37 -31.21 -0.63
CA ARG A 411 -3.78 -31.14 -1.98
C ARG A 411 -3.15 -29.78 -2.23
N ALA A 412 -2.05 -29.79 -3.00
CA ALA A 412 -1.40 -28.59 -3.53
C ALA A 412 -1.25 -28.75 -5.04
N ASN A 413 -1.76 -27.78 -5.80
CA ASN A 413 -1.65 -27.75 -7.27
C ASN A 413 -0.94 -26.47 -7.70
N LEU A 414 0.33 -26.59 -8.06
CA LEU A 414 1.17 -25.46 -8.47
C LEU A 414 0.70 -24.79 -9.77
N GLU A 415 0.26 -25.57 -10.75
CA GLU A 415 -0.20 -25.04 -12.03
C GLU A 415 -1.44 -24.15 -11.85
N LYS A 416 -2.42 -24.62 -11.07
CA LYS A 416 -3.64 -23.89 -10.76
C LYS A 416 -3.48 -22.87 -9.63
N LYS A 417 -2.34 -22.87 -8.94
CA LYS A 417 -2.08 -22.07 -7.73
C LYS A 417 -3.16 -22.30 -6.67
N GLN A 418 -3.57 -23.55 -6.50
CA GLN A 418 -4.65 -23.95 -5.60
C GLN A 418 -4.12 -24.82 -4.46
N LEU A 419 -4.63 -24.55 -3.26
CA LEU A 419 -4.36 -25.30 -2.06
C LEU A 419 -5.70 -25.75 -1.49
N ASP A 420 -5.90 -27.07 -1.46
CA ASP A 420 -7.11 -27.65 -0.90
C ASP A 420 -6.83 -28.18 0.51
N PHE A 421 -7.71 -27.85 1.42
CA PHE A 421 -7.72 -28.31 2.80
C PHE A 421 -8.86 -29.27 3.05
N ALA A 422 -8.67 -30.17 3.99
CA ALA A 422 -9.73 -31.00 4.54
C ALA A 422 -10.04 -30.56 5.96
N LEU A 423 -11.30 -30.42 6.31
CA LEU A 423 -11.72 -30.11 7.67
C LEU A 423 -11.37 -31.26 8.61
N ILE A 424 -10.89 -30.93 9.81
CA ILE A 424 -10.75 -31.88 10.92
C ILE A 424 -11.82 -31.53 11.95
N GLU A 425 -12.78 -32.41 12.10
CA GLU A 425 -13.74 -32.32 13.21
C GLU A 425 -13.07 -32.75 14.51
N LYS A 426 -13.19 -31.93 15.54
CA LYS A 426 -12.77 -32.27 16.91
C LYS A 426 -13.86 -33.05 17.60
#